data_6ffb134ae31df76e8471d9582d71cd44
#
_entry.id   6ffb134ae31df76e8471d9582d71cd44
#
_cell.length_a   1.000
_cell.length_b   1.000
_cell.length_c   1.000
_cell.angle_alpha   90.00
_cell.angle_beta   90.00
_cell.angle_gamma   90.00
#
_symmetry.space_group_name_H-M   'P 1'
#
loop_
_entity.id
_entity.type
_entity.pdbx_description
1 polymer ?
#
loop_
_entity_poly.entity_id
_entity_poly.type
_entity_poly.pdbx_seq_one_letter_code
_entity_poly.pdbx_strand_id
1 'polypeptide(L)'
;TKTLIEKVLKWSDDEIKRKLSANIFRKYLLTGMLNVLFNGGAYLAIENAYPGKFKPWEVTRVSKNFWNMETAKEATIWLIEEKLKWSEEDVRQKLSSRIFIKNSLTGMLNVLFNGSAYLAINNAYPGKFKPWEVTRVSKKFWNVETAKEATIWLIEEKLKWSDEDIKQKLSAKIFIQNSFTSILNDLFNGSPYLIIENAYPGKFK
;
A
#
# COMPACT_ATOMS: atom_id res chain seq x y z
N THR A 1 -28.64 16.60 9.17
CA THR A 1 -27.25 16.22 9.48
C THR A 1 -26.48 17.40 10.06
N LYS A 2 -26.41 18.53 9.36
CA LYS A 2 -25.63 19.72 9.77
C LYS A 2 -26.01 20.22 11.18
N THR A 3 -27.31 20.39 11.43
CA THR A 3 -27.82 20.79 12.76
C THR A 3 -27.43 19.83 13.88
N LEU A 4 -27.48 18.50 13.61
CA LEU A 4 -27.04 17.50 14.59
C LEU A 4 -25.57 17.68 14.93
N ILE A 5 -24.70 17.81 13.93
CA ILE A 5 -23.25 17.92 14.11
C ILE A 5 -22.89 19.24 14.82
N GLU A 6 -23.36 20.37 14.32
CA GLU A 6 -22.91 21.70 14.76
C GLU A 6 -23.58 22.18 16.03
N LYS A 7 -24.90 21.96 16.16
CA LYS A 7 -25.69 22.54 17.26
C LYS A 7 -25.89 21.57 18.43
N VAL A 8 -26.07 20.29 18.15
CA VAL A 8 -26.38 19.28 19.17
C VAL A 8 -25.11 18.62 19.68
N LEU A 9 -24.28 18.08 18.78
CA LEU A 9 -23.06 17.36 19.13
C LEU A 9 -21.87 18.29 19.33
N LYS A 10 -21.87 19.44 18.64
CA LYS A 10 -20.76 20.41 18.63
C LYS A 10 -19.42 19.77 18.29
N TRP A 11 -19.44 18.85 17.33
CA TRP A 11 -18.25 18.09 16.95
C TRP A 11 -17.31 18.90 16.05
N SER A 12 -16.02 18.80 16.36
CA SER A 12 -14.95 19.18 15.46
C SER A 12 -14.83 18.18 14.31
N ASP A 13 -14.05 18.54 13.27
CA ASP A 13 -13.79 17.67 12.13
C ASP A 13 -13.12 16.34 12.57
N ASP A 14 -12.22 16.39 13.54
CA ASP A 14 -11.57 15.21 14.09
C ASP A 14 -12.55 14.31 14.85
N GLU A 15 -13.53 14.91 15.51
CA GLU A 15 -14.57 14.14 16.18
C GLU A 15 -15.53 13.48 15.18
N ILE A 16 -15.85 14.18 14.08
CA ILE A 16 -16.62 13.60 12.99
C ILE A 16 -15.89 12.37 12.44
N LYS A 17 -14.59 12.51 12.11
CA LYS A 17 -13.77 11.41 11.59
C LYS A 17 -13.74 10.19 12.52
N ARG A 18 -13.65 10.40 13.82
CA ARG A 18 -13.54 9.31 14.80
C ARG A 18 -14.87 8.69 15.23
N LYS A 19 -15.93 9.49 15.31
CA LYS A 19 -17.17 9.11 16.00
C LYS A 19 -18.36 8.89 15.06
N LEU A 20 -18.28 9.36 13.81
CA LEU A 20 -19.41 9.25 12.88
C LEU A 20 -19.75 7.78 12.63
N SER A 21 -21.02 7.45 12.78
CA SER A 21 -21.57 6.13 12.49
C SER A 21 -23.08 6.20 12.35
N ALA A 22 -23.70 5.20 11.71
CA ALA A 22 -25.17 5.08 11.65
C ALA A 22 -25.81 5.06 13.04
N ASN A 23 -25.11 4.56 14.07
CA ASN A 23 -25.60 4.54 15.44
C ASN A 23 -25.82 5.94 16.04
N ILE A 24 -25.02 6.92 15.64
CA ILE A 24 -25.23 8.32 16.07
C ILE A 24 -26.59 8.81 15.54
N PHE A 25 -26.88 8.59 14.26
CA PHE A 25 -28.19 8.98 13.70
C PHE A 25 -29.35 8.25 14.38
N ARG A 26 -29.17 6.96 14.71
CA ARG A 26 -30.16 6.16 15.43
C ARG A 26 -30.41 6.71 16.85
N LYS A 27 -29.37 7.06 17.56
CA LYS A 27 -29.45 7.65 18.93
C LYS A 27 -30.26 8.95 18.95
N TYR A 28 -30.21 9.73 17.88
CA TYR A 28 -30.93 10.99 17.77
C TYR A 28 -32.22 10.90 16.92
N LEU A 29 -32.80 9.70 16.81
CA LEU A 29 -34.08 9.42 16.12
C LEU A 29 -34.10 9.79 14.63
N LEU A 30 -32.94 9.82 13.99
CA LEU A 30 -32.78 10.16 12.57
C LEU A 30 -32.62 8.94 11.65
N THR A 31 -33.00 7.74 12.14
CA THR A 31 -32.87 6.49 11.36
C THR A 31 -33.69 6.52 10.07
N GLY A 32 -34.94 7.06 10.13
CA GLY A 32 -35.79 7.19 8.95
C GLY A 32 -35.15 8.07 7.87
N MET A 33 -34.63 9.23 8.26
CA MET A 33 -33.89 10.12 7.36
C MET A 33 -32.65 9.41 6.76
N LEU A 34 -31.88 8.74 7.59
CA LEU A 34 -30.67 8.06 7.15
C LEU A 34 -30.97 6.96 6.12
N ASN A 35 -32.02 6.17 6.37
CA ASN A 35 -32.40 5.07 5.47
C ASN A 35 -33.01 5.57 4.17
N VAL A 36 -33.95 6.52 4.24
CA VAL A 36 -34.70 7.00 3.07
C VAL A 36 -33.82 7.85 2.15
N LEU A 37 -33.03 8.78 2.71
CA LEU A 37 -32.26 9.73 1.91
C LEU A 37 -30.85 9.27 1.61
N PHE A 38 -30.28 8.42 2.45
CA PHE A 38 -28.85 8.07 2.39
C PHE A 38 -28.58 6.56 2.42
N ASN A 39 -29.61 5.76 2.16
CA ASN A 39 -29.51 4.30 2.09
C ASN A 39 -28.82 3.66 3.33
N GLY A 40 -29.04 4.24 4.51
CA GLY A 40 -28.40 3.84 5.76
C GLY A 40 -26.95 4.33 5.93
N GLY A 41 -26.40 5.06 4.95
CA GLY A 41 -24.98 5.46 4.91
C GLY A 41 -24.68 6.75 5.67
N ALA A 42 -24.02 6.65 6.83
CA ALA A 42 -23.60 7.82 7.61
C ALA A 42 -22.65 8.74 6.84
N TYR A 43 -21.77 8.17 6.01
CA TYR A 43 -20.91 8.98 5.15
C TYR A 43 -21.71 9.81 4.14
N LEU A 44 -22.70 9.21 3.47
CA LEU A 44 -23.51 9.94 2.50
C LEU A 44 -24.26 11.12 3.13
N ALA A 45 -24.69 10.97 4.39
CA ALA A 45 -25.34 12.04 5.13
C ALA A 45 -24.33 13.17 5.49
N ILE A 46 -23.08 12.85 5.78
CA ILE A 46 -22.03 13.86 6.01
C ILE A 46 -21.58 14.50 4.71
N GLU A 47 -21.40 13.74 3.64
CA GLU A 47 -21.05 14.27 2.31
C GLU A 47 -22.08 15.26 1.82
N ASN A 48 -23.37 14.96 1.98
CA ASN A 48 -24.47 15.89 1.65
C ASN A 48 -24.43 17.17 2.50
N ALA A 49 -24.01 17.08 3.78
CA ALA A 49 -23.93 18.23 4.67
C ALA A 49 -22.66 19.07 4.45
N TYR A 50 -21.57 18.44 4.07
CA TYR A 50 -20.26 19.05 3.90
C TYR A 50 -19.57 18.48 2.64
N PRO A 51 -20.04 18.85 1.44
CA PRO A 51 -19.55 18.29 0.18
C PRO A 51 -18.03 18.42 0.02
N GLY A 52 -17.37 17.32 -0.31
CA GLY A 52 -15.92 17.25 -0.57
C GLY A 52 -15.01 17.42 0.65
N LYS A 53 -15.58 17.63 1.86
CA LYS A 53 -14.79 17.92 3.06
C LYS A 53 -14.12 16.67 3.66
N PHE A 54 -14.77 15.52 3.56
CA PHE A 54 -14.31 14.28 4.16
C PHE A 54 -14.21 13.17 3.11
N LYS A 55 -13.18 12.35 3.20
CA LYS A 55 -13.11 11.14 2.39
C LYS A 55 -13.89 10.00 3.07
N PRO A 56 -14.51 9.07 2.30
CA PRO A 56 -15.28 7.95 2.87
C PRO A 56 -14.52 7.14 3.91
N TRP A 57 -13.25 6.85 3.63
CA TRP A 57 -12.38 6.07 4.49
C TRP A 57 -11.84 6.81 5.72
N GLU A 58 -12.02 8.14 5.79
CA GLU A 58 -11.64 8.92 6.97
C GLU A 58 -12.71 8.90 8.07
N VAL A 59 -13.99 8.83 7.69
CA VAL A 59 -15.10 9.14 8.61
C VAL A 59 -15.92 7.95 9.06
N THR A 60 -15.90 6.82 8.36
CA THR A 60 -16.67 5.63 8.73
C THR A 60 -15.96 4.34 8.33
N ARG A 61 -16.42 3.22 8.91
CA ARG A 61 -16.11 1.90 8.34
C ARG A 61 -16.94 1.75 7.06
N VAL A 62 -16.29 1.85 5.92
CA VAL A 62 -16.93 1.57 4.64
C VAL A 62 -17.25 0.09 4.50
N SER A 63 -18.35 -0.25 3.85
CA SER A 63 -18.71 -1.64 3.58
C SER A 63 -17.69 -2.31 2.67
N LYS A 64 -17.64 -3.65 2.69
CA LYS A 64 -16.76 -4.40 1.78
C LYS A 64 -17.03 -4.09 0.32
N ASN A 65 -18.29 -3.88 -0.04
CA ASN A 65 -18.72 -3.57 -1.41
C ASN A 65 -18.37 -2.15 -1.87
N PHE A 66 -17.89 -1.28 -0.98
CA PHE A 66 -17.37 0.04 -1.33
C PHE A 66 -16.05 -0.05 -2.10
N TRP A 67 -15.22 -1.03 -1.73
CA TRP A 67 -13.87 -1.14 -2.27
C TRP A 67 -13.87 -1.79 -3.65
N ASN A 68 -13.36 -1.04 -4.62
CA ASN A 68 -12.97 -1.49 -5.96
C ASN A 68 -11.59 -0.92 -6.30
N MET A 69 -11.04 -1.24 -7.45
CA MET A 69 -9.67 -0.82 -7.82
C MET A 69 -9.52 0.70 -7.91
N GLU A 70 -10.57 1.42 -8.34
CA GLU A 70 -10.55 2.88 -8.44
C GLU A 70 -10.58 3.55 -7.06
N THR A 71 -11.54 3.17 -6.19
CA THR A 71 -11.60 3.73 -4.83
C THR A 71 -10.37 3.36 -4.00
N ALA A 72 -9.78 2.20 -4.26
CA ALA A 72 -8.53 1.79 -3.63
C ALA A 72 -7.33 2.61 -4.11
N LYS A 73 -7.29 2.95 -5.39
CA LYS A 73 -6.30 3.87 -5.97
C LYS A 73 -6.37 5.24 -5.32
N GLU A 74 -7.57 5.84 -5.30
CA GLU A 74 -7.78 7.14 -4.65
C GLU A 74 -7.37 7.13 -3.17
N ALA A 75 -7.78 6.10 -2.41
CA ALA A 75 -7.44 5.98 -0.99
C ALA A 75 -5.93 5.79 -0.76
N THR A 76 -5.25 5.10 -1.66
CA THR A 76 -3.79 4.92 -1.58
C THR A 76 -3.05 6.22 -1.90
N ILE A 77 -3.46 6.94 -2.95
CA ILE A 77 -2.89 8.25 -3.31
C ILE A 77 -3.10 9.23 -2.15
N TRP A 78 -4.33 9.34 -1.64
CA TRP A 78 -4.62 10.16 -0.46
C TRP A 78 -3.74 9.81 0.74
N LEU A 79 -3.55 8.51 1.02
CA LEU A 79 -2.70 8.08 2.13
C LEU A 79 -1.25 8.55 1.96
N ILE A 80 -0.69 8.37 0.78
CA ILE A 80 0.73 8.66 0.50
C ILE A 80 0.96 10.17 0.37
N GLU A 81 0.17 10.85 -0.46
CA GLU A 81 0.44 12.24 -0.86
C GLU A 81 -0.17 13.26 0.11
N GLU A 82 -1.44 13.07 0.51
CA GLU A 82 -2.14 14.07 1.33
C GLU A 82 -1.89 13.85 2.82
N LYS A 83 -2.02 12.61 3.32
CA LYS A 83 -1.97 12.31 4.75
C LYS A 83 -0.55 12.15 5.27
N LEU A 84 0.27 11.33 4.62
CA LEU A 84 1.65 11.05 5.04
C LEU A 84 2.66 12.02 4.43
N LYS A 85 2.32 12.64 3.30
CA LYS A 85 3.19 13.53 2.52
C LYS A 85 4.55 12.88 2.21
N TRP A 86 4.49 11.61 1.81
CA TRP A 86 5.67 10.82 1.54
C TRP A 86 6.24 11.10 0.16
N SER A 87 7.56 11.22 0.10
CA SER A 87 8.34 11.15 -1.13
C SER A 87 8.41 9.71 -1.66
N GLU A 88 8.89 9.52 -2.88
CA GLU A 88 9.13 8.18 -3.44
C GLU A 88 10.11 7.38 -2.58
N GLU A 89 11.14 8.03 -2.06
CA GLU A 89 12.11 7.39 -1.18
C GLU A 89 11.48 6.96 0.15
N ASP A 90 10.57 7.76 0.70
CA ASP A 90 9.80 7.35 1.89
C ASP A 90 8.94 6.11 1.60
N VAL A 91 8.34 6.05 0.41
CA VAL A 91 7.58 4.85 -0.01
C VAL A 91 8.49 3.64 -0.04
N ARG A 92 9.68 3.72 -0.67
CA ARG A 92 10.65 2.62 -0.73
C ARG A 92 11.07 2.14 0.65
N GLN A 93 11.33 3.07 1.57
CA GLN A 93 11.88 2.73 2.88
C GLN A 93 10.83 2.33 3.92
N LYS A 94 9.63 2.93 3.87
CA LYS A 94 8.66 2.88 4.98
C LYS A 94 7.38 2.10 4.65
N LEU A 95 7.12 1.78 3.37
CA LEU A 95 5.90 1.10 2.97
C LEU A 95 5.76 -0.26 3.68
N SER A 96 4.59 -0.48 4.27
CA SER A 96 4.24 -1.76 4.88
C SER A 96 2.73 -1.87 5.04
N SER A 97 2.21 -3.09 5.15
CA SER A 97 0.77 -3.33 5.42
C SER A 97 0.31 -2.62 6.70
N ARG A 98 1.20 -2.48 7.70
CA ARG A 98 0.91 -1.78 8.96
C ARG A 98 0.51 -0.32 8.75
N ILE A 99 1.05 0.35 7.74
CA ILE A 99 0.70 1.74 7.41
C ILE A 99 -0.76 1.83 6.98
N PHE A 100 -1.23 0.94 6.12
CA PHE A 100 -2.63 0.86 5.71
C PHE A 100 -3.55 0.55 6.89
N ILE A 101 -3.17 -0.42 7.74
CA ILE A 101 -3.92 -0.82 8.94
C ILE A 101 -4.09 0.37 9.90
N LYS A 102 -3.00 1.09 10.21
CA LYS A 102 -3.04 2.28 11.08
C LYS A 102 -3.90 3.42 10.55
N ASN A 103 -4.13 3.45 9.24
CA ASN A 103 -4.93 4.49 8.58
C ASN A 103 -6.33 4.00 8.16
N SER A 104 -6.86 2.98 8.82
CA SER A 104 -8.22 2.45 8.62
C SER A 104 -8.49 1.84 7.24
N LEU A 105 -7.45 1.51 6.47
CA LEU A 105 -7.54 0.92 5.13
C LEU A 105 -7.41 -0.62 5.13
N THR A 106 -7.56 -1.27 6.29
CA THR A 106 -7.45 -2.74 6.43
C THR A 106 -8.43 -3.48 5.53
N GLY A 107 -9.67 -2.99 5.44
CA GLY A 107 -10.71 -3.62 4.61
C GLY A 107 -10.32 -3.64 3.13
N MET A 108 -9.85 -2.50 2.61
CA MET A 108 -9.33 -2.36 1.25
C MET A 108 -8.16 -3.32 1.01
N LEU A 109 -7.17 -3.27 1.89
CA LEU A 109 -5.94 -4.05 1.74
C LEU A 109 -6.21 -5.55 1.69
N ASN A 110 -7.10 -6.05 2.56
CA ASN A 110 -7.41 -7.48 2.62
C ASN A 110 -8.33 -7.93 1.48
N VAL A 111 -9.35 -7.14 1.13
CA VAL A 111 -10.35 -7.55 0.12
C VAL A 111 -9.77 -7.55 -1.29
N LEU A 112 -8.98 -6.53 -1.64
CA LEU A 112 -8.48 -6.34 -3.01
C LEU A 112 -7.04 -6.82 -3.22
N PHE A 113 -6.22 -6.78 -2.17
CA PHE A 113 -4.78 -6.97 -2.30
C PHE A 113 -4.20 -8.07 -1.41
N ASN A 114 -5.05 -8.92 -0.82
CA ASN A 114 -4.62 -10.03 0.06
C ASN A 114 -3.62 -9.60 1.16
N GLY A 115 -3.79 -8.39 1.71
CA GLY A 115 -2.90 -7.84 2.71
C GLY A 115 -1.59 -7.26 2.17
N SER A 116 -1.39 -7.21 0.85
CA SER A 116 -0.16 -6.73 0.23
C SER A 116 -0.12 -5.22 0.03
N ALA A 117 0.78 -4.55 0.75
CA ALA A 117 1.03 -3.13 0.57
C ALA A 117 1.62 -2.81 -0.82
N TYR A 118 2.45 -3.72 -1.36
CA TYR A 118 2.97 -3.56 -2.72
C TYR A 118 1.86 -3.54 -3.78
N LEU A 119 0.90 -4.48 -3.72
CA LEU A 119 -0.18 -4.51 -4.69
C LEU A 119 -1.05 -3.25 -4.61
N ALA A 120 -1.27 -2.72 -3.42
CA ALA A 120 -2.00 -1.47 -3.24
C ALA A 120 -1.24 -0.27 -3.84
N ILE A 121 0.08 -0.17 -3.60
CA ILE A 121 0.89 0.92 -4.16
C ILE A 121 1.03 0.77 -5.69
N ASN A 122 1.17 -0.45 -6.20
CA ASN A 122 1.25 -0.70 -7.64
C ASN A 122 -0.08 -0.40 -8.36
N ASN A 123 -1.22 -0.59 -7.71
CA ASN A 123 -2.52 -0.16 -8.24
C ASN A 123 -2.62 1.38 -8.32
N ALA A 124 -2.05 2.10 -7.35
CA ALA A 124 -2.04 3.56 -7.34
C ALA A 124 -1.04 4.17 -8.32
N TYR A 125 0.14 3.55 -8.43
CA TYR A 125 1.26 4.02 -9.24
C TYR A 125 1.82 2.86 -10.08
N PRO A 126 1.12 2.47 -11.17
CA PRO A 126 1.49 1.30 -11.96
C PRO A 126 2.92 1.38 -12.51
N GLY A 127 3.72 0.34 -12.23
CA GLY A 127 5.09 0.21 -12.73
C GLY A 127 6.14 1.14 -12.09
N LYS A 128 5.73 2.05 -11.20
CA LYS A 128 6.64 3.03 -10.58
C LYS A 128 7.60 2.42 -9.57
N PHE A 129 7.19 1.37 -8.88
CA PHE A 129 7.98 0.70 -7.85
C PHE A 129 8.10 -0.79 -8.18
N LYS A 130 9.27 -1.35 -7.95
CA LYS A 130 9.47 -2.79 -8.03
C LYS A 130 9.10 -3.45 -6.70
N PRO A 131 8.61 -4.71 -6.68
CA PRO A 131 8.23 -5.39 -5.43
C PRO A 131 9.36 -5.42 -4.39
N TRP A 132 10.57 -5.67 -4.83
CA TRP A 132 11.75 -5.77 -3.98
C TRP A 132 12.32 -4.44 -3.51
N GLU A 133 11.87 -3.31 -4.07
CA GLU A 133 12.27 -1.98 -3.60
C GLU A 133 11.49 -1.52 -2.37
N VAL A 134 10.20 -1.86 -2.29
CA VAL A 134 9.26 -1.19 -1.38
C VAL A 134 8.81 -2.03 -0.20
N THR A 135 8.91 -3.35 -0.24
CA THR A 135 8.46 -4.23 0.87
C THR A 135 9.35 -5.46 0.98
N ARG A 136 9.29 -6.12 2.16
CA ARG A 136 9.77 -7.49 2.25
C ARG A 136 8.81 -8.38 1.49
N VAL A 137 9.25 -8.89 0.36
CA VAL A 137 8.50 -9.88 -0.41
C VAL A 137 8.51 -11.22 0.31
N SER A 138 7.39 -11.95 0.23
CA SER A 138 7.31 -13.28 0.83
C SER A 138 8.25 -14.25 0.10
N LYS A 139 8.67 -15.33 0.78
CA LYS A 139 9.48 -16.37 0.14
C LYS A 139 8.81 -16.95 -1.12
N LYS A 140 7.48 -17.06 -1.13
CA LYS A 140 6.68 -17.57 -2.27
C LYS A 140 6.70 -16.65 -3.49
N PHE A 141 7.11 -15.40 -3.35
CA PHE A 141 7.25 -14.47 -4.46
C PHE A 141 8.43 -14.84 -5.37
N TRP A 142 9.51 -15.34 -4.77
CA TRP A 142 10.75 -15.61 -5.47
C TRP A 142 10.69 -16.91 -6.27
N ASN A 143 10.95 -16.80 -7.55
CA ASN A 143 11.23 -17.89 -8.49
C ASN A 143 12.39 -17.46 -9.39
N VAL A 144 12.82 -18.33 -10.30
CA VAL A 144 13.98 -18.10 -11.17
C VAL A 144 13.82 -16.83 -12.01
N GLU A 145 12.60 -16.57 -12.52
CA GLU A 145 12.32 -15.39 -13.36
C GLU A 145 12.34 -14.10 -12.54
N THR A 146 11.59 -14.04 -11.43
CA THR A 146 11.60 -12.84 -10.57
C THR A 146 12.98 -12.57 -9.96
N ALA A 147 13.76 -13.62 -9.69
CA ALA A 147 15.13 -13.48 -9.22
C ALA A 147 16.05 -12.91 -10.31
N LYS A 148 15.85 -13.30 -11.57
CA LYS A 148 16.55 -12.74 -12.74
C LYS A 148 16.29 -11.24 -12.87
N GLU A 149 15.02 -10.83 -12.90
CA GLU A 149 14.64 -9.42 -13.01
C GLU A 149 15.20 -8.58 -11.85
N ALA A 150 15.09 -9.08 -10.61
CA ALA A 150 15.60 -8.41 -9.43
C ALA A 150 17.13 -8.29 -9.43
N THR A 151 17.82 -9.29 -9.97
CA THR A 151 19.30 -9.27 -10.10
C THR A 151 19.74 -8.25 -11.13
N ILE A 152 19.11 -8.23 -12.32
CA ILE A 152 19.40 -7.25 -13.37
C ILE A 152 19.17 -5.83 -12.80
N TRP A 153 18.02 -5.58 -12.16
CA TRP A 153 17.75 -4.30 -11.51
C TRP A 153 18.81 -3.94 -10.46
N LEU A 154 19.23 -4.89 -9.61
CA LEU A 154 20.26 -4.65 -8.60
C LEU A 154 21.57 -4.20 -9.23
N ILE A 155 22.03 -4.93 -10.24
CA ILE A 155 23.32 -4.69 -10.90
C ILE A 155 23.30 -3.42 -11.73
N GLU A 156 22.31 -3.27 -12.62
CA GLU A 156 22.28 -2.21 -13.63
C GLU A 156 21.69 -0.89 -13.11
N GLU A 157 20.58 -0.96 -12.38
CA GLU A 157 19.89 0.25 -11.95
C GLU A 157 20.36 0.77 -10.58
N LYS A 158 20.53 -0.13 -9.60
CA LYS A 158 20.86 0.27 -8.22
C LYS A 158 22.36 0.44 -8.00
N LEU A 159 23.18 -0.57 -8.37
CA LEU A 159 24.63 -0.55 -8.16
C LEU A 159 25.36 0.11 -9.33
N LYS A 160 24.75 0.13 -10.52
CA LYS A 160 25.34 0.65 -11.76
C LYS A 160 26.70 0.03 -12.07
N TRP A 161 26.79 -1.30 -11.89
CA TRP A 161 28.01 -2.05 -12.07
C TRP A 161 28.28 -2.36 -13.53
N SER A 162 29.55 -2.19 -13.93
CA SER A 162 30.08 -2.73 -15.19
C SER A 162 30.34 -4.24 -15.07
N ASP A 163 30.62 -4.89 -16.20
CA ASP A 163 31.01 -6.30 -16.23
C ASP A 163 32.29 -6.55 -15.39
N GLU A 164 33.21 -5.61 -15.37
CA GLU A 164 34.43 -5.68 -14.59
C GLU A 164 34.15 -5.56 -13.09
N ASP A 165 33.20 -4.67 -12.71
CA ASP A 165 32.75 -4.57 -11.32
C ASP A 165 32.12 -5.88 -10.84
N ILE A 166 31.33 -6.55 -11.68
CA ILE A 166 30.74 -7.86 -11.34
C ILE A 166 31.85 -8.87 -11.06
N LYS A 167 32.87 -8.99 -11.92
CA LYS A 167 33.98 -9.91 -11.72
C LYS A 167 34.76 -9.67 -10.44
N GLN A 168 34.95 -8.39 -10.08
CA GLN A 168 35.80 -8.03 -8.94
C GLN A 168 35.04 -7.95 -7.62
N LYS A 169 33.77 -7.54 -7.61
CA LYS A 169 33.02 -7.17 -6.40
C LYS A 169 31.92 -8.16 -6.04
N LEU A 170 31.59 -9.12 -6.90
CA LEU A 170 30.53 -10.08 -6.66
C LEU A 170 30.78 -10.89 -5.40
N SER A 171 29.83 -10.90 -4.50
CA SER A 171 29.90 -11.67 -3.25
C SER A 171 28.51 -11.92 -2.67
N ALA A 172 28.36 -12.92 -1.81
CA ALA A 172 27.13 -13.18 -1.07
C ALA A 172 26.67 -11.96 -0.25
N LYS A 173 27.62 -11.18 0.28
CA LYS A 173 27.38 -9.98 1.07
C LYS A 173 26.53 -8.94 0.31
N ILE A 174 26.75 -8.76 -0.98
CA ILE A 174 26.00 -7.82 -1.81
C ILE A 174 24.52 -8.17 -1.82
N PHE A 175 24.17 -9.44 -2.00
CA PHE A 175 22.77 -9.89 -2.00
C PHE A 175 22.13 -9.75 -0.61
N ILE A 176 22.86 -10.08 0.45
CA ILE A 176 22.39 -9.94 1.85
C ILE A 176 22.11 -8.48 2.18
N GLN A 177 23.04 -7.57 1.86
CA GLN A 177 22.89 -6.13 2.13
C GLN A 177 21.74 -5.48 1.34
N ASN A 178 21.35 -6.06 0.21
CA ASN A 178 20.25 -5.59 -0.61
C ASN A 178 18.94 -6.36 -0.39
N SER A 179 18.81 -7.10 0.72
CA SER A 179 17.61 -7.84 1.13
C SER A 179 17.25 -9.01 0.20
N PHE A 180 18.20 -9.53 -0.56
CA PHE A 180 18.04 -10.67 -1.48
C PHE A 180 18.52 -12.01 -0.87
N THR A 181 18.50 -12.11 0.46
CA THR A 181 18.92 -13.33 1.18
C THR A 181 18.12 -14.57 0.75
N SER A 182 16.81 -14.42 0.49
CA SER A 182 15.99 -15.54 0.03
C SER A 182 16.36 -15.98 -1.39
N ILE A 183 16.71 -15.06 -2.30
CA ILE A 183 17.22 -15.41 -3.62
C ILE A 183 18.50 -16.22 -3.45
N LEU A 184 19.46 -15.67 -2.69
CA LEU A 184 20.76 -16.28 -2.49
C LEU A 184 20.66 -17.70 -1.90
N ASN A 185 19.91 -17.87 -0.81
CA ASN A 185 19.90 -19.12 -0.05
C ASN A 185 18.85 -20.12 -0.54
N ASP A 186 17.63 -19.66 -0.81
CA ASP A 186 16.51 -20.56 -1.08
C ASP A 186 16.48 -21.02 -2.55
N LEU A 187 16.97 -20.18 -3.51
CA LEU A 187 16.95 -20.51 -4.94
C LEU A 187 18.32 -20.93 -5.49
N PHE A 188 19.40 -20.35 -4.99
CA PHE A 188 20.74 -20.55 -5.57
C PHE A 188 21.79 -21.09 -4.58
N ASN A 189 21.33 -21.75 -3.50
CA ASN A 189 22.18 -22.48 -2.53
C ASN A 189 23.37 -21.67 -2.00
N GLY A 190 23.17 -20.37 -1.78
CA GLY A 190 24.22 -19.47 -1.30
C GLY A 190 25.25 -19.04 -2.34
N SER A 191 25.05 -19.37 -3.63
CA SER A 191 26.02 -19.08 -4.70
C SER A 191 25.70 -17.77 -5.45
N PRO A 192 26.49 -16.70 -5.26
CA PRO A 192 26.38 -15.47 -6.05
C PRO A 192 26.60 -15.70 -7.55
N TYR A 193 27.49 -16.64 -7.90
CA TYR A 193 27.76 -16.99 -9.28
C TYR A 193 26.49 -17.50 -9.98
N LEU A 194 25.76 -18.43 -9.38
CA LEU A 194 24.52 -18.97 -9.95
C LEU A 194 23.44 -17.90 -10.13
N ILE A 195 23.40 -16.91 -9.26
CA ILE A 195 22.47 -15.77 -9.40
C ILE A 195 22.83 -14.95 -10.63
N ILE A 196 24.11 -14.63 -10.81
CA ILE A 196 24.60 -13.87 -11.98
C ILE A 196 24.46 -14.70 -13.26
N GLU A 197 24.74 -15.99 -13.24
CA GLU A 197 24.53 -16.89 -14.38
C GLU A 197 23.06 -16.96 -14.79
N ASN A 198 22.15 -16.96 -13.82
CA ASN A 198 20.71 -16.88 -14.10
C ASN A 198 20.31 -15.54 -14.75
N ALA A 199 20.90 -14.43 -14.33
CA ALA A 199 20.62 -13.10 -14.85
C ALA A 199 21.24 -12.87 -16.24
N TYR A 200 22.45 -13.36 -16.44
CA TYR A 200 23.27 -13.15 -17.65
C TYR A 200 23.86 -14.48 -18.13
N PRO A 201 23.05 -15.38 -18.72
CA PRO A 201 23.48 -16.72 -19.09
C PRO A 201 24.69 -16.72 -20.02
N GLY A 202 25.75 -17.47 -19.64
CA GLY A 202 26.97 -17.65 -20.44
C GLY A 202 27.89 -16.43 -20.53
N LYS A 203 27.56 -15.32 -19.85
CA LYS A 203 28.36 -14.07 -19.94
C LYS A 203 29.59 -14.09 -19.04
N PHE A 204 29.49 -14.69 -17.86
CA PHE A 204 30.55 -14.73 -16.87
C PHE A 204 30.97 -16.19 -16.63
N LYS A 205 32.23 -16.51 -16.94
CA LYS A 205 32.83 -17.85 -16.74
C LYS A 205 33.81 -17.82 -15.57
#